data_97830f21753f0346d19e890d6c54d1bf
#
_entry.id   97830f21753f0346d19e890d6c54d1bf
#
_cell.length_a   1.000
_cell.length_b   1.000
_cell.length_c   1.000
_cell.angle_alpha   90.00
_cell.angle_beta   90.00
_cell.angle_gamma   90.00
#
_symmetry.space_group_name_H-M   'P 1'
#
loop_
_entity.id
_entity.type
_entity.pdbx_description
1 polymer ?
#
loop_
_entity_poly.entity_id
_entity_poly.type
_entity_poly.pdbx_seq_one_letter_code
_entity_poly.pdbx_strand_id
1 'polypeptide(L)'
;MRLDVRYRTAFEYSERTSESQNELRACPTTDASQRLLDYRVTVEPGARVFSYIDAWGTRVDAFGIRRHHTSMSVTAEASVETRPRPLPTAAPRTEALKRGDFVDAHIEYLGRDRNTDWGPVVAEVAQRQLALAGPDVVGAILAIHRFVGTNLVYSAGATEVGIEVDQVLNGGVGVCQDFHVPLARHSGPLRVRLPVHRPRRHRRGARRR
;
A
#
# COMPACT_ATOMS: atom_id res chain seq x y z
N MET A 1 -4.97 9.95 -21.13
CA MET A 1 -4.64 11.24 -20.51
C MET A 1 -3.18 11.25 -20.14
N ARG A 2 -2.45 12.35 -20.35
CA ARG A 2 -1.07 12.50 -19.87
C ARG A 2 -1.07 13.21 -18.52
N LEU A 3 -0.27 12.70 -17.57
CA LEU A 3 -0.10 13.24 -16.21
C LEU A 3 1.39 13.40 -15.93
N ASP A 4 1.76 14.55 -15.38
CA ASP A 4 3.06 14.80 -14.81
C ASP A 4 2.91 14.76 -13.28
N VAL A 5 3.66 13.88 -12.63
CA VAL A 5 3.58 13.60 -11.19
C VAL A 5 4.88 14.03 -10.55
N ARG A 6 4.80 14.79 -9.47
CA ARG A 6 5.93 15.10 -8.61
C ARG A 6 5.64 14.68 -7.19
N TYR A 7 6.43 13.73 -6.70
CA TYR A 7 6.41 13.28 -5.32
C TYR A 7 7.65 13.79 -4.60
N ARG A 8 7.49 14.48 -3.47
CA ARG A 8 8.59 14.95 -2.64
C ARG A 8 8.37 14.56 -1.20
N THR A 9 9.38 13.96 -0.59
CA THR A 9 9.45 13.71 0.85
C THR A 9 10.68 14.41 1.41
N ALA A 10 10.51 15.11 2.54
CA ALA A 10 11.58 15.78 3.25
C ALA A 10 11.60 15.33 4.71
N PHE A 11 12.79 15.23 5.27
CA PHE A 11 13.05 14.84 6.65
C PHE A 11 13.98 15.87 7.28
N GLU A 12 13.65 16.24 8.50
CA GLU A 12 14.51 17.04 9.37
C GLU A 12 14.87 16.20 10.60
N TYR A 13 16.13 16.22 10.97
CA TYR A 13 16.66 15.44 12.08
C TYR A 13 17.06 16.38 13.21
N SER A 14 16.69 16.02 14.44
CA SER A 14 17.06 16.78 15.65
C SER A 14 18.56 16.78 15.93
N GLU A 15 19.26 15.78 15.41
CA GLU A 15 20.71 15.62 15.54
C GLU A 15 21.35 15.33 14.18
N ARG A 16 22.67 15.58 14.07
CA ARG A 16 23.40 15.26 12.84
C ARG A 16 23.45 13.75 12.61
N THR A 17 22.92 13.33 11.48
CA THR A 17 22.99 11.95 11.01
C THR A 17 24.24 11.77 10.17
N SER A 18 25.03 10.75 10.49
CA SER A 18 26.30 10.46 9.79
C SER A 18 26.13 9.49 8.62
N GLU A 19 25.10 8.65 8.65
CA GLU A 19 24.82 7.68 7.61
C GLU A 19 23.33 7.39 7.54
N SER A 20 22.76 7.42 6.32
CA SER A 20 21.41 6.98 6.09
C SER A 20 21.34 6.11 4.83
N GLN A 21 20.68 4.97 4.92
CA GLN A 21 20.38 4.07 3.81
C GLN A 21 18.87 4.12 3.53
N ASN A 22 18.53 4.32 2.28
CA ASN A 22 17.14 4.59 1.88
C ASN A 22 16.77 3.80 0.64
N GLU A 23 15.50 3.43 0.55
CA GLU A 23 14.88 2.85 -0.63
C GLU A 23 13.60 3.62 -0.97
N LEU A 24 13.46 3.98 -2.23
CA LEU A 24 12.29 4.66 -2.77
C LEU A 24 11.58 3.74 -3.77
N ARG A 25 10.28 3.57 -3.60
CA ARG A 25 9.40 2.86 -4.52
C ARG A 25 8.34 3.84 -5.03
N ALA A 26 8.74 4.71 -5.95
CA ALA A 26 7.89 5.77 -6.48
C ALA A 26 7.79 5.75 -8.02
N CYS A 27 8.49 4.83 -8.68
CA CYS A 27 8.43 4.72 -10.12
C CYS A 27 7.10 4.12 -10.57
N PRO A 28 6.30 4.81 -11.41
CA PRO A 28 5.08 4.26 -11.96
C PRO A 28 5.37 3.05 -12.86
N THR A 29 4.54 2.03 -12.73
CA THR A 29 4.64 0.82 -13.56
C THR A 29 4.07 1.09 -14.95
N THR A 30 4.62 0.44 -15.97
CA THR A 30 3.99 0.34 -17.30
C THR A 30 3.17 -0.94 -17.36
N ASP A 31 1.88 -0.81 -17.72
CA ASP A 31 0.95 -1.92 -17.92
C ASP A 31 0.00 -1.65 -19.11
N ALA A 32 -1.06 -2.43 -19.26
CA ALA A 32 -2.04 -2.27 -20.33
C ALA A 32 -2.82 -0.95 -20.27
N SER A 33 -2.90 -0.31 -19.10
CA SER A 33 -3.66 0.93 -18.85
C SER A 33 -2.79 2.15 -18.64
N GLN A 34 -1.48 1.96 -18.46
CA GLN A 34 -0.54 3.04 -18.17
C GLN A 34 0.81 2.80 -18.83
N ARG A 35 1.39 3.84 -19.39
CA ARG A 35 2.75 3.85 -19.93
C ARG A 35 3.58 4.93 -19.24
N LEU A 36 4.71 4.54 -18.68
CA LEU A 36 5.72 5.46 -18.19
C LEU A 36 6.46 6.09 -19.39
N LEU A 37 6.51 7.41 -19.45
CA LEU A 37 7.19 8.17 -20.49
C LEU A 37 8.56 8.66 -20.04
N ASP A 38 8.64 9.15 -18.79
CA ASP A 38 9.87 9.64 -18.17
C ASP A 38 9.81 9.43 -16.65
N TYR A 39 11.00 9.22 -16.04
CA TYR A 39 11.13 9.09 -14.59
C TYR A 39 12.51 9.52 -14.13
N ARG A 40 12.55 10.38 -13.10
CA ARG A 40 13.77 10.87 -12.50
C ARG A 40 13.67 10.98 -11.00
N VAL A 41 14.76 10.64 -10.30
CA VAL A 41 14.92 10.82 -8.85
C VAL A 41 16.04 11.80 -8.57
N THR A 42 15.77 12.76 -7.69
CA THR A 42 16.75 13.71 -7.16
C THR A 42 16.81 13.58 -5.64
N VAL A 43 18.01 13.53 -5.09
CA VAL A 43 18.26 13.38 -3.64
C VAL A 43 19.08 14.55 -3.15
N GLU A 44 18.70 15.14 -2.04
CA GLU A 44 19.44 16.21 -1.35
C GLU A 44 19.62 15.84 0.15
N PRO A 45 20.83 15.86 0.64
CA PRO A 45 22.13 16.09 -0.02
C PRO A 45 22.41 15.06 -1.12
N GLY A 46 23.01 15.50 -2.24
CA GLY A 46 23.21 14.66 -3.44
C GLY A 46 23.85 13.32 -3.11
N ALA A 47 23.26 12.24 -3.60
CA ALA A 47 23.72 10.87 -3.46
C ALA A 47 23.56 10.13 -4.79
N ARG A 48 24.39 9.10 -5.00
CA ARG A 48 24.22 8.20 -6.14
C ARG A 48 23.02 7.30 -5.90
N VAL A 49 22.13 7.24 -6.88
CA VAL A 49 20.96 6.37 -6.87
C VAL A 49 21.25 5.11 -7.69
N PHE A 50 21.00 3.95 -7.12
CA PHE A 50 21.05 2.65 -7.79
C PHE A 50 19.63 2.12 -7.90
N SER A 51 19.28 1.56 -9.05
CA SER A 51 17.95 1.01 -9.26
C SER A 51 18.02 -0.49 -9.49
N TYR A 52 17.03 -1.22 -8.94
CA TYR A 52 16.82 -2.63 -9.20
C TYR A 52 15.32 -2.95 -9.22
N ILE A 53 14.97 -4.15 -9.67
CA ILE A 53 13.59 -4.66 -9.63
C ILE A 53 13.53 -5.69 -8.50
N ASP A 54 12.58 -5.53 -7.60
CA ASP A 54 12.36 -6.48 -6.51
C ASP A 54 11.55 -7.72 -6.96
N ALA A 55 11.36 -8.67 -6.05
CA ALA A 55 10.64 -9.92 -6.33
C ALA A 55 9.17 -9.72 -6.76
N TRP A 56 8.61 -8.54 -6.51
CA TRP A 56 7.24 -8.19 -6.93
C TRP A 56 7.19 -7.39 -8.24
N GLY A 57 8.33 -7.26 -8.93
CA GLY A 57 8.42 -6.48 -10.16
C GLY A 57 8.42 -4.96 -9.94
N THR A 58 8.58 -4.49 -8.70
CA THR A 58 8.62 -3.06 -8.38
C THR A 58 10.02 -2.51 -8.56
N ARG A 59 10.16 -1.39 -9.27
CA ARG A 59 11.43 -0.66 -9.30
C ARG A 59 11.72 -0.03 -7.95
N VAL A 60 12.88 -0.33 -7.41
CA VAL A 60 13.41 0.23 -6.18
C VAL A 60 14.61 1.10 -6.51
N ASP A 61 14.57 2.35 -6.09
CA ASP A 61 15.69 3.29 -6.18
C ASP A 61 16.35 3.39 -4.81
N ALA A 62 17.54 2.79 -4.67
CA ALA A 62 18.31 2.73 -3.44
C ALA A 62 19.40 3.78 -3.43
N PHE A 63 19.57 4.49 -2.33
CA PHE A 63 20.64 5.48 -2.16
C PHE A 63 21.10 5.59 -0.71
N GLY A 64 22.36 5.96 -0.53
CA GLY A 64 22.95 6.20 0.79
C GLY A 64 23.63 7.56 0.87
N ILE A 65 23.40 8.29 1.97
CA ILE A 65 24.06 9.56 2.27
C ILE A 65 25.08 9.29 3.39
N ARG A 66 26.37 9.37 3.07
CA ARG A 66 27.47 9.08 4.01
C ARG A 66 28.02 10.32 4.71
N ARG A 67 27.73 11.51 4.21
CA ARG A 67 28.14 12.76 4.84
C ARG A 67 27.17 13.17 5.95
N HIS A 68 27.70 13.88 6.95
CA HIS A 68 26.86 14.44 8.01
C HIS A 68 25.81 15.38 7.44
N HIS A 69 24.55 15.18 7.84
CA HIS A 69 23.42 16.01 7.44
C HIS A 69 22.36 16.10 8.54
N THR A 70 21.64 17.19 8.58
CA THR A 70 20.51 17.43 9.49
C THR A 70 19.16 17.42 8.76
N SER A 71 19.21 17.36 7.44
CA SER A 71 17.99 17.25 6.62
C SER A 71 18.26 16.39 5.39
N MET A 72 17.21 15.78 4.87
CA MET A 72 17.23 15.01 3.63
C MET A 72 15.94 15.28 2.87
N SER A 73 16.02 15.45 1.56
CA SER A 73 14.83 15.38 0.71
C SER A 73 15.06 14.47 -0.48
N VAL A 74 14.00 13.79 -0.90
CA VAL A 74 13.96 13.01 -2.12
C VAL A 74 12.79 13.46 -2.96
N THR A 75 13.04 13.72 -4.24
CA THR A 75 12.01 14.10 -5.21
C THR A 75 12.00 13.07 -6.34
N ALA A 76 10.86 12.47 -6.60
CA ALA A 76 10.60 11.64 -7.77
C ALA A 76 9.67 12.40 -8.71
N GLU A 77 10.05 12.50 -9.98
CA GLU A 77 9.27 13.11 -11.05
C GLU A 77 8.99 12.07 -12.12
N ALA A 78 7.75 11.98 -12.57
CA ALA A 78 7.34 11.04 -13.58
C ALA A 78 6.34 11.67 -14.56
N SER A 79 6.46 11.33 -15.85
CA SER A 79 5.43 11.57 -16.85
C SER A 79 4.81 10.25 -17.25
N VAL A 80 3.50 10.14 -17.17
CA VAL A 80 2.75 8.92 -17.52
C VAL A 80 1.61 9.23 -18.49
N GLU A 81 1.35 8.27 -19.36
CA GLU A 81 0.17 8.27 -20.21
C GLU A 81 -0.80 7.19 -19.73
N THR A 82 -2.03 7.58 -19.37
CA THR A 82 -3.05 6.63 -18.89
C THR A 82 -4.17 6.46 -19.90
N ARG A 83 -4.75 5.25 -19.93
CA ARG A 83 -5.92 4.88 -20.74
C ARG A 83 -6.99 4.28 -19.83
N PRO A 84 -8.28 4.50 -20.14
CA PRO A 84 -9.35 3.83 -19.40
C PRO A 84 -9.16 2.31 -19.44
N ARG A 85 -9.31 1.66 -18.29
CA ARG A 85 -9.36 0.20 -18.22
C ARG A 85 -10.80 -0.20 -17.91
N PRO A 86 -11.51 -0.83 -18.86
CA PRO A 86 -12.84 -1.31 -18.57
C PRO A 86 -12.81 -2.41 -17.51
N LEU A 87 -13.85 -2.49 -16.71
CA LEU A 87 -14.03 -3.62 -15.82
C LEU A 87 -14.15 -4.91 -16.65
N PRO A 88 -13.63 -6.05 -16.14
CA PRO A 88 -13.81 -7.33 -16.80
C PRO A 88 -15.30 -7.62 -17.01
N THR A 89 -15.67 -7.99 -18.24
CA THR A 89 -17.05 -8.39 -18.59
C THR A 89 -17.40 -9.79 -18.09
N ALA A 90 -16.37 -10.60 -17.84
CA ALA A 90 -16.49 -11.94 -17.24
C ALA A 90 -15.52 -12.01 -16.05
N ALA A 91 -16.03 -12.31 -14.89
CA ALA A 91 -15.23 -12.51 -13.69
C ALA A 91 -15.31 -13.98 -13.24
N PRO A 92 -14.23 -14.51 -12.67
CA PRO A 92 -14.27 -15.82 -12.05
C PRO A 92 -15.25 -15.81 -10.88
N ARG A 93 -15.81 -16.99 -10.57
CA ARG A 93 -16.58 -17.17 -9.37
C ARG A 93 -15.68 -17.19 -8.15
N THR A 94 -16.21 -16.81 -7.00
CA THR A 94 -15.45 -16.75 -5.74
C THR A 94 -14.85 -18.11 -5.33
N GLU A 95 -15.44 -19.22 -5.76
CA GLU A 95 -14.89 -20.56 -5.57
C GLU A 95 -13.51 -20.76 -6.23
N ALA A 96 -13.24 -20.06 -7.34
CA ALA A 96 -11.95 -20.15 -8.02
C ALA A 96 -10.79 -19.66 -7.13
N LEU A 97 -11.05 -18.79 -6.17
CA LEU A 97 -10.06 -18.24 -5.23
C LEU A 97 -9.65 -19.25 -4.14
N LYS A 98 -10.39 -20.34 -3.99
CA LYS A 98 -10.10 -21.44 -3.05
C LYS A 98 -9.27 -22.56 -3.69
N ARG A 99 -9.00 -22.47 -4.97
CA ARG A 99 -8.20 -23.47 -5.69
C ARG A 99 -6.76 -23.44 -5.20
N GLY A 100 -6.15 -24.61 -5.10
CA GLY A 100 -4.78 -24.75 -4.61
C GLY A 100 -3.78 -23.94 -5.44
N ASP A 101 -3.88 -23.98 -6.77
CA ASP A 101 -3.03 -23.21 -7.69
C ASP A 101 -3.10 -21.69 -7.44
N PHE A 102 -4.30 -21.15 -7.14
CA PHE A 102 -4.47 -19.75 -6.78
C PHE A 102 -3.87 -19.45 -5.41
N VAL A 103 -4.13 -20.31 -4.42
CA VAL A 103 -3.63 -20.14 -3.05
C VAL A 103 -2.10 -20.17 -3.04
N ASP A 104 -1.47 -21.11 -3.71
CA ASP A 104 -0.01 -21.25 -3.80
C ASP A 104 0.64 -20.03 -4.49
N ALA A 105 0.04 -19.56 -5.59
CA ALA A 105 0.53 -18.38 -6.29
C ALA A 105 0.41 -17.07 -5.51
N HIS A 106 -0.45 -17.03 -4.45
CA HIS A 106 -0.75 -15.81 -3.71
C HIS A 106 -0.53 -15.96 -2.20
N ILE A 107 0.21 -16.98 -1.78
CA ILE A 107 0.40 -17.35 -0.35
C ILE A 107 0.89 -16.17 0.51
N GLU A 108 1.79 -15.34 -0.03
CA GLU A 108 2.32 -14.17 0.65
C GLU A 108 1.23 -13.12 0.98
N TYR A 109 0.20 -13.05 0.15
CA TYR A 109 -0.94 -12.14 0.36
C TYR A 109 -2.03 -12.75 1.25
N LEU A 110 -2.04 -14.06 1.43
CA LEU A 110 -3.05 -14.79 2.19
C LEU A 110 -2.66 -14.99 3.66
N GLY A 111 -1.37 -14.85 4.02
CA GLY A 111 -0.85 -14.98 5.39
C GLY A 111 -1.42 -13.92 6.35
N ARG A 112 -1.71 -14.26 7.59
CA ARG A 112 -2.05 -13.31 8.66
C ARG A 112 -0.78 -12.78 9.29
N ASP A 113 -0.74 -11.52 9.61
CA ASP A 113 0.28 -10.91 10.46
C ASP A 113 -0.38 -9.95 11.47
N ARG A 114 0.38 -9.47 12.44
CA ARG A 114 -0.11 -8.57 13.51
C ARG A 114 -0.89 -7.34 13.00
N ASN A 115 -0.56 -6.84 11.81
CA ASN A 115 -1.23 -5.64 11.26
C ASN A 115 -2.30 -5.99 10.25
N THR A 116 -2.41 -7.27 9.96
CA THR A 116 -3.33 -7.79 8.96
C THR A 116 -4.24 -8.87 9.54
N ASP A 117 -4.33 -9.00 10.84
CA ASP A 117 -5.31 -9.88 11.50
C ASP A 117 -6.68 -9.21 11.58
N TRP A 118 -7.72 -10.00 11.75
CA TRP A 118 -9.10 -9.54 11.84
C TRP A 118 -9.86 -10.31 12.88
N GLY A 119 -10.80 -9.64 13.51
CA GLY A 119 -11.71 -10.19 14.47
C GLY A 119 -13.11 -10.48 13.93
N PRO A 120 -14.07 -10.68 14.83
CA PRO A 120 -15.44 -11.06 14.47
C PRO A 120 -16.18 -9.98 13.67
N VAL A 121 -15.92 -8.69 13.90
CA VAL A 121 -16.60 -7.60 13.20
C VAL A 121 -16.28 -7.62 11.71
N VAL A 122 -14.99 -7.72 11.37
CA VAL A 122 -14.56 -7.86 9.96
C VAL A 122 -15.13 -9.12 9.34
N ALA A 123 -15.15 -10.25 10.07
CA ALA A 123 -15.67 -11.50 9.55
C ALA A 123 -17.17 -11.41 9.23
N GLU A 124 -17.96 -10.80 10.12
CA GLU A 124 -19.38 -10.60 9.92
C GLU A 124 -19.67 -9.69 8.72
N VAL A 125 -18.98 -8.54 8.65
CA VAL A 125 -19.11 -7.60 7.51
C VAL A 125 -18.74 -8.30 6.20
N ALA A 126 -17.64 -9.06 6.17
CA ALA A 126 -17.23 -9.81 4.99
C ALA A 126 -18.32 -10.78 4.51
N GLN A 127 -18.85 -11.60 5.41
CA GLN A 127 -19.91 -12.55 5.08
C GLN A 127 -21.16 -11.85 4.52
N ARG A 128 -21.58 -10.74 5.13
CA ARG A 128 -22.72 -9.96 4.69
C ARG A 128 -22.50 -9.38 3.28
N GLN A 129 -21.34 -8.78 3.03
CA GLN A 129 -21.04 -8.19 1.71
C GLN A 129 -20.94 -9.26 0.62
N LEU A 130 -20.34 -10.41 0.91
CA LEU A 130 -20.25 -11.52 -0.03
C LEU A 130 -21.63 -12.12 -0.34
N ALA A 131 -22.50 -12.25 0.65
CA ALA A 131 -23.87 -12.72 0.44
C ALA A 131 -24.68 -11.77 -0.47
N LEU A 132 -24.49 -10.45 -0.32
CA LEU A 132 -25.14 -9.45 -1.16
C LEU A 132 -24.59 -9.40 -2.60
N ALA A 133 -23.30 -9.66 -2.76
CA ALA A 133 -22.61 -9.60 -4.05
C ALA A 133 -22.87 -10.82 -4.94
N GLY A 134 -23.31 -11.94 -4.38
CA GLY A 134 -23.41 -13.21 -5.08
C GLY A 134 -22.02 -13.85 -5.34
N PRO A 135 -21.95 -14.82 -6.25
CA PRO A 135 -20.74 -15.64 -6.43
C PRO A 135 -19.68 -15.02 -7.32
N ASP A 136 -19.86 -13.80 -7.79
CA ASP A 136 -18.95 -13.12 -8.71
C ASP A 136 -17.85 -12.35 -7.96
N VAL A 137 -16.59 -12.56 -8.34
CA VAL A 137 -15.43 -11.90 -7.71
C VAL A 137 -15.48 -10.38 -7.90
N VAL A 138 -15.85 -9.88 -9.06
CA VAL A 138 -15.95 -8.42 -9.30
C VAL A 138 -17.07 -7.83 -8.48
N GLY A 139 -18.21 -8.50 -8.42
CA GLY A 139 -19.34 -8.12 -7.55
C GLY A 139 -18.92 -8.04 -6.08
N ALA A 140 -18.18 -9.04 -5.58
CA ALA A 140 -17.66 -9.07 -4.22
C ALA A 140 -16.73 -7.87 -3.93
N ILE A 141 -15.78 -7.59 -4.82
CA ILE A 141 -14.86 -6.45 -4.70
C ILE A 141 -15.63 -5.13 -4.65
N LEU A 142 -16.58 -4.94 -5.56
CA LEU A 142 -17.39 -3.71 -5.62
C LEU A 142 -18.30 -3.53 -4.39
N ALA A 143 -18.86 -4.61 -3.85
CA ALA A 143 -19.65 -4.56 -2.63
C ALA A 143 -18.81 -4.11 -1.43
N ILE A 144 -17.63 -4.70 -1.27
CA ILE A 144 -16.68 -4.34 -0.21
C ILE A 144 -16.19 -2.89 -0.38
N HIS A 145 -15.84 -2.50 -1.60
CA HIS A 145 -15.41 -1.13 -1.90
C HIS A 145 -16.49 -0.10 -1.53
N ARG A 146 -17.75 -0.35 -1.90
CA ARG A 146 -18.87 0.51 -1.52
C ARG A 146 -19.06 0.56 -0.01
N PHE A 147 -19.02 -0.61 0.65
CA PHE A 147 -19.15 -0.68 2.11
C PHE A 147 -18.11 0.20 2.81
N VAL A 148 -16.82 0.08 2.44
CA VAL A 148 -15.75 0.89 3.02
C VAL A 148 -15.96 2.38 2.75
N GLY A 149 -16.26 2.76 1.51
CA GLY A 149 -16.50 4.15 1.13
C GLY A 149 -17.75 4.79 1.76
N THR A 150 -18.72 3.96 2.22
CA THR A 150 -19.95 4.46 2.83
C THR A 150 -19.88 4.49 4.36
N ASN A 151 -19.12 3.58 4.97
CA ASN A 151 -19.12 3.37 6.41
C ASN A 151 -17.88 3.92 7.12
N LEU A 152 -16.83 4.28 6.39
CA LEU A 152 -15.63 4.89 6.96
C LEU A 152 -15.51 6.34 6.50
N VAL A 153 -15.24 7.22 7.47
CA VAL A 153 -14.93 8.63 7.22
C VAL A 153 -13.42 8.82 7.36
N TYR A 154 -12.81 9.44 6.36
CA TYR A 154 -11.39 9.80 6.45
C TYR A 154 -11.18 10.95 7.42
N SER A 155 -10.29 10.75 8.38
CA SER A 155 -9.87 11.80 9.33
C SER A 155 -8.37 11.68 9.60
N ALA A 156 -7.63 12.72 9.24
CA ALA A 156 -6.19 12.74 9.46
C ALA A 156 -5.85 12.63 10.96
N GLY A 157 -4.96 11.70 11.31
CA GLY A 157 -4.53 11.49 12.70
C GLY A 157 -5.54 10.76 13.59
N ALA A 158 -6.66 10.26 13.05
CA ALA A 158 -7.66 9.54 13.84
C ALA A 158 -7.17 8.18 14.33
N THR A 159 -6.22 7.57 13.65
CA THR A 159 -5.68 6.25 13.99
C THR A 159 -4.16 6.24 13.94
N GLU A 160 -3.56 5.38 14.78
CA GLU A 160 -2.13 5.11 14.79
C GLU A 160 -1.80 3.79 14.11
N VAL A 161 -0.53 3.61 13.73
CA VAL A 161 -0.06 2.34 13.16
C VAL A 161 -0.16 1.22 14.19
N GLY A 162 -0.92 0.17 13.86
CA GLY A 162 -1.10 -1.01 14.70
C GLY A 162 -2.45 -1.07 15.42
N ILE A 163 -3.38 -0.16 15.13
CA ILE A 163 -4.78 -0.29 15.55
C ILE A 163 -5.41 -1.54 14.89
N GLU A 164 -6.27 -2.22 15.64
CA GLU A 164 -7.00 -3.39 15.13
C GLU A 164 -8.10 -2.97 14.15
N VAL A 165 -8.29 -3.73 13.08
CA VAL A 165 -9.28 -3.41 12.03
C VAL A 165 -10.71 -3.38 12.56
N ASP A 166 -11.04 -4.27 13.50
CA ASP A 166 -12.35 -4.28 14.13
C ASP A 166 -12.64 -2.97 14.88
N GLN A 167 -11.63 -2.36 15.51
CA GLN A 167 -11.78 -1.07 16.17
C GLN A 167 -12.03 0.07 15.16
N VAL A 168 -11.32 0.05 14.02
CA VAL A 168 -11.55 1.00 12.94
C VAL A 168 -12.97 0.90 12.39
N LEU A 169 -13.46 -0.32 12.14
CA LEU A 169 -14.82 -0.54 11.63
C LEU A 169 -15.88 -0.10 12.65
N ASN A 170 -15.69 -0.38 13.93
CA ASN A 170 -16.60 0.05 14.99
C ASN A 170 -16.59 1.58 15.18
N GLY A 171 -15.42 2.21 15.03
CA GLY A 171 -15.27 3.67 15.15
C GLY A 171 -15.78 4.44 13.93
N GLY A 172 -15.85 3.80 12.77
CA GLY A 172 -16.29 4.43 11.52
C GLY A 172 -15.36 5.52 10.98
N VAL A 173 -14.16 5.66 11.55
CA VAL A 173 -13.19 6.70 11.22
C VAL A 173 -11.82 6.09 11.03
N GLY A 174 -11.06 6.55 10.02
CA GLY A 174 -9.73 6.04 9.77
C GLY A 174 -8.89 6.93 8.85
N VAL A 175 -7.64 6.54 8.66
CA VAL A 175 -6.73 7.13 7.68
C VAL A 175 -6.56 6.19 6.48
N CYS A 176 -5.82 6.59 5.46
CA CYS A 176 -5.69 5.83 4.20
C CYS A 176 -5.31 4.34 4.36
N GLN A 177 -4.49 4.00 5.35
CA GLN A 177 -4.14 2.59 5.64
C GLN A 177 -5.35 1.78 6.10
N ASP A 178 -6.25 2.38 6.87
CA ASP A 178 -7.41 1.70 7.46
C ASP A 178 -8.48 1.39 6.42
N PHE A 179 -8.60 2.22 5.40
CA PHE A 179 -9.47 1.95 4.25
C PHE A 179 -8.99 0.77 3.40
N HIS A 180 -7.68 0.53 3.36
CA HIS A 180 -7.09 -0.58 2.60
C HIS A 180 -7.26 -1.94 3.29
N VAL A 181 -7.12 -1.97 4.61
CA VAL A 181 -7.14 -3.23 5.36
C VAL A 181 -8.49 -3.96 5.25
N PRO A 182 -9.64 -3.31 5.41
CA PRO A 182 -10.93 -3.95 5.17
C PRO A 182 -11.10 -4.46 3.73
N LEU A 183 -10.69 -3.67 2.74
CA LEU A 183 -10.75 -4.07 1.32
C LEU A 183 -9.93 -5.33 1.03
N ALA A 184 -8.71 -5.40 1.56
CA ALA A 184 -7.83 -6.53 1.36
C ALA A 184 -8.32 -7.81 2.05
N ARG A 185 -9.21 -7.72 3.05
CA ARG A 185 -9.54 -8.83 3.95
C ARG A 185 -10.91 -9.41 3.81
N HIS A 186 -11.86 -8.64 3.27
CA HIS A 186 -13.24 -9.07 3.12
C HIS A 186 -13.43 -10.23 2.15
N SER A 187 -12.47 -10.45 1.27
CA SER A 187 -12.57 -11.45 0.21
C SER A 187 -12.17 -12.87 0.62
N GLY A 188 -11.92 -13.15 1.89
CA GLY A 188 -11.38 -14.44 2.30
C GLY A 188 -10.02 -14.68 1.62
N PRO A 189 -9.90 -15.61 0.65
CA PRO A 189 -8.67 -15.78 -0.11
C PRO A 189 -8.37 -14.62 -1.08
N LEU A 190 -9.29 -13.67 -1.31
CA LEU A 190 -9.05 -12.46 -2.11
C LEU A 190 -8.35 -11.39 -1.26
N ARG A 191 -7.04 -11.46 -1.19
CA ARG A 191 -6.23 -10.40 -0.60
C ARG A 191 -5.53 -9.62 -1.69
N VAL A 192 -5.91 -8.37 -1.86
CA VAL A 192 -5.12 -7.43 -2.65
C VAL A 192 -4.26 -6.64 -1.66
N ARG A 193 -3.01 -7.02 -1.52
CA ARG A 193 -2.03 -6.25 -0.75
C ARG A 193 -1.50 -5.13 -1.63
N LEU A 194 -1.95 -3.92 -1.40
CA LEU A 194 -1.21 -2.76 -1.88
C LEU A 194 0.01 -2.58 -0.96
N PRO A 195 1.22 -2.45 -1.49
CA PRO A 195 2.41 -2.29 -0.68
C PRO A 195 2.34 -0.96 0.08
N VAL A 196 2.02 -1.03 1.37
CA VAL A 196 2.15 0.11 2.27
C VAL A 196 3.61 0.22 2.64
N HIS A 197 4.27 1.25 2.13
CA HIS A 197 5.65 1.55 2.47
C HIS A 197 5.74 1.92 3.96
N ARG A 198 6.39 1.07 4.77
CA ARG A 198 6.72 1.39 6.16
C ARG A 198 8.03 2.15 6.20
N PRO A 199 8.08 3.40 6.72
CA PRO A 199 9.34 3.96 7.17
C PRO A 199 9.85 3.11 8.35
N ARG A 200 11.07 2.57 8.25
CA ARG A 200 11.74 1.90 9.38
C ARG A 200 11.83 2.90 10.53
N ARG A 201 11.14 2.64 11.63
CA ARG A 201 11.31 3.42 12.87
C ARG A 201 12.75 3.23 13.36
N HIS A 202 13.53 4.28 13.37
CA HIS A 202 14.75 4.31 14.17
C HIS A 202 14.36 4.10 15.63
N ARG A 203 14.92 3.04 16.26
CA ARG A 203 14.81 2.84 17.71
C ARG A 203 15.33 4.10 18.38
N ARG A 204 14.49 4.81 19.10
CA ARG A 204 14.94 5.80 20.08
C ARG A 204 15.80 5.05 21.08
N GLY A 205 17.07 5.41 21.16
CA GLY A 205 17.99 4.90 22.17
C GLY A 205 17.44 5.22 23.55
N ALA A 206 17.11 4.18 24.32
CA ALA A 206 16.77 4.33 25.72
C ALA A 206 18.03 4.80 26.45
N ARG A 207 18.06 6.05 26.92
CA ARG A 207 19.04 6.50 27.91
C ARG A 207 18.74 5.77 29.21
N ARG A 208 19.61 4.84 29.61
CA ARG A 208 19.73 4.41 30.97
C ARG A 208 20.54 5.48 31.74
N ARG A 209 19.98 5.98 32.82
CA ARG A 209 20.74 6.66 33.87
C ARG A 209 21.46 5.65 34.73
#